data_21e6bee4da820e29f7bce2417c53daf1
#
_entry.id   21e6bee4da820e29f7bce2417c53daf1
#
_cell.length_a   1.000
_cell.length_b   1.000
_cell.length_c   1.000
_cell.angle_alpha   90.00
_cell.angle_beta   90.00
_cell.angle_gamma   90.00
#
_symmetry.space_group_name_H-M   'P 1'
#
loop_
_entity.id
_entity.type
_entity.pdbx_description
1 polymer ?
#
loop_
_entity_poly.entity_id
_entity_poly.type
_entity_poly.pdbx_seq_one_letter_code
_entity_poly.pdbx_strand_id
1 'polypeptide(L)'
;MKKIEDYVLSIPDFPEPGIIFRDITSVLQDADGLQLAIDSMQDCLKDIDVDVIAGTESRGFIFGVPIAYNLHKPFVPIRKKGKLPRETVSVSYDLEYWAF
;
A
#
# COMPACT_ATOMS: atom_id res chain seq x y z
N MET A 1 -7.23 -18.37 14.52
CA MET A 1 -7.28 -17.00 13.96
C MET A 1 -6.63 -16.98 12.58
N LYS A 2 -7.27 -16.36 11.61
CA LYS A 2 -6.70 -16.24 10.27
C LYS A 2 -5.51 -15.27 10.25
N LYS A 3 -4.51 -15.61 9.46
CA LYS A 3 -3.37 -14.75 9.19
C LYS A 3 -3.62 -13.94 7.94
N ILE A 4 -2.82 -12.90 7.72
CA ILE A 4 -2.98 -12.05 6.54
C ILE A 4 -2.91 -12.86 5.23
N GLU A 5 -2.05 -13.87 5.18
CA GLU A 5 -1.91 -14.72 4.00
C GLU A 5 -3.20 -15.44 3.64
N ASP A 6 -4.06 -15.72 4.63
CA ASP A 6 -5.32 -16.41 4.40
C ASP A 6 -6.33 -15.56 3.62
N TYR A 7 -6.11 -14.26 3.56
CA TYR A 7 -6.98 -13.32 2.85
C TYR A 7 -6.47 -12.97 1.46
N VAL A 8 -5.22 -13.31 1.13
CA VAL A 8 -4.60 -12.95 -0.14
C VAL A 8 -4.76 -14.08 -1.14
N LEU A 9 -5.38 -13.78 -2.29
CA LEU A 9 -5.48 -14.74 -3.38
C LEU A 9 -4.19 -14.76 -4.18
N SER A 10 -3.77 -15.96 -4.58
CA SER A 10 -2.62 -16.14 -5.46
C SER A 10 -3.11 -16.52 -6.84
N ILE A 11 -2.75 -15.76 -7.86
CA ILE A 11 -3.16 -15.99 -9.23
C ILE A 11 -1.92 -16.37 -10.03
N PRO A 12 -1.78 -17.66 -10.44
CA PRO A 12 -0.60 -18.07 -11.19
C PRO A 12 -0.64 -17.52 -12.61
N ASP A 13 0.54 -17.31 -13.18
CA ASP A 13 0.72 -16.88 -14.57
C ASP A 13 0.00 -15.57 -14.91
N PHE A 14 0.01 -14.64 -13.98
CA PHE A 14 -0.58 -13.32 -14.19
C PHE A 14 0.38 -12.23 -13.68
N PRO A 15 0.58 -11.15 -14.40
CA PRO A 15 0.04 -10.85 -15.73
C PRO A 15 0.76 -11.60 -16.86
N GLU A 16 1.83 -12.32 -16.53
CA GLU A 16 2.62 -13.08 -17.50
C GLU A 16 2.91 -14.48 -16.99
N PRO A 17 3.17 -15.46 -17.89
CA PRO A 17 3.55 -16.80 -17.46
C PRO A 17 4.76 -16.78 -16.52
N GLY A 18 4.73 -17.61 -15.49
CA GLY A 18 5.80 -17.73 -14.51
C GLY A 18 5.71 -16.78 -13.34
N ILE A 19 4.75 -15.85 -13.36
CA ILE A 19 4.54 -14.88 -12.28
C ILE A 19 3.31 -15.28 -11.48
N ILE A 20 3.46 -15.31 -10.15
CA ILE A 20 2.32 -15.53 -9.26
C ILE A 20 1.90 -14.16 -8.72
N PHE A 21 0.72 -13.72 -9.12
CA PHE A 21 0.16 -12.45 -8.69
C PHE A 21 -0.52 -12.63 -7.33
N ARG A 22 -0.20 -11.78 -6.39
CA ARG A 22 -0.85 -11.76 -5.08
C ARG A 22 -1.93 -10.68 -5.10
N ASP A 23 -3.18 -11.10 -5.12
CA ASP A 23 -4.31 -10.18 -5.25
C ASP A 23 -4.74 -9.66 -3.89
N ILE A 24 -4.43 -8.41 -3.61
CA ILE A 24 -4.80 -7.80 -2.34
C ILE A 24 -6.22 -7.27 -2.30
N THR A 25 -6.92 -7.23 -3.43
CA THR A 25 -8.32 -6.81 -3.40
C THR A 25 -9.17 -7.76 -2.58
N SER A 26 -8.79 -9.03 -2.50
CA SER A 26 -9.48 -9.99 -1.64
C SER A 26 -9.33 -9.62 -0.15
N VAL A 27 -8.22 -9.00 0.22
CA VAL A 27 -8.02 -8.49 1.57
C VAL A 27 -8.95 -7.30 1.82
N LEU A 28 -9.03 -6.39 0.85
CA LEU A 28 -9.83 -5.17 0.98
C LEU A 28 -11.33 -5.46 1.05
N GLN A 29 -11.77 -6.55 0.41
CA GLN A 29 -13.17 -6.93 0.34
C GLN A 29 -13.68 -7.64 1.58
N ASP A 30 -12.79 -8.00 2.49
CA ASP A 30 -13.14 -8.69 3.73
C ASP A 30 -12.87 -7.75 4.90
N ALA A 31 -13.91 -7.46 5.69
CA ALA A 31 -13.79 -6.50 6.78
C ALA A 31 -12.71 -6.91 7.79
N ASP A 32 -12.64 -8.19 8.12
CA ASP A 32 -11.63 -8.67 9.06
C ASP A 32 -10.23 -8.65 8.43
N GLY A 33 -10.14 -9.00 7.15
CA GLY A 33 -8.88 -8.95 6.40
C GLY A 33 -8.33 -7.53 6.30
N LEU A 34 -9.18 -6.59 5.97
CA LEU A 34 -8.81 -5.17 5.88
C LEU A 34 -8.31 -4.65 7.22
N GLN A 35 -9.05 -4.93 8.28
CA GLN A 35 -8.67 -4.51 9.62
C GLN A 35 -7.34 -5.13 10.04
N LEU A 36 -7.18 -6.42 9.80
CA LEU A 36 -5.94 -7.13 10.13
C LEU A 36 -4.75 -6.54 9.39
N ALA A 37 -4.92 -6.24 8.10
CA ALA A 37 -3.84 -5.66 7.29
C ALA A 37 -3.40 -4.30 7.84
N ILE A 38 -4.35 -3.41 8.09
CA ILE A 38 -4.05 -2.06 8.58
C ILE A 38 -3.44 -2.12 9.98
N ASP A 39 -4.04 -2.90 10.87
CA ASP A 39 -3.55 -3.02 12.25
C ASP A 39 -2.15 -3.62 12.31
N SER A 40 -1.88 -4.62 11.47
CA SER A 40 -0.56 -5.25 11.42
C SER A 40 0.51 -4.30 10.92
N MET A 41 0.20 -3.53 9.88
CA MET A 41 1.13 -2.51 9.36
C MET A 41 1.38 -1.42 10.40
N GLN A 42 0.33 -0.95 11.03
CA GLN A 42 0.43 0.10 12.04
C GLN A 42 1.23 -0.38 13.25
N ASP A 43 1.05 -1.64 13.65
CA ASP A 43 1.78 -2.22 14.77
C ASP A 43 3.29 -2.23 14.53
N CYS A 44 3.73 -2.31 13.28
CA CYS A 44 5.14 -2.22 12.93
C CYS A 44 5.74 -0.87 13.29
N LEU A 45 4.93 0.16 13.45
CA LEU A 45 5.37 1.52 13.72
C LEU A 45 5.26 1.91 15.20
N LYS A 46 4.78 1.02 16.06
CA LYS A 46 4.45 1.38 17.45
C LYS A 46 5.62 1.92 18.26
N ASP A 47 6.84 1.49 17.96
CA ASP A 47 8.04 1.92 18.68
C ASP A 47 8.88 2.89 17.86
N ILE A 48 8.33 3.42 16.77
CA ILE A 48 9.04 4.33 15.88
C ILE A 48 8.40 5.71 15.97
N ASP A 49 9.23 6.74 16.13
CA ASP A 49 8.76 8.12 16.13
C ASP A 49 8.58 8.56 14.67
N VAL A 50 7.34 8.75 14.27
CA VAL A 50 6.97 9.03 12.88
C VAL A 50 6.41 10.45 12.78
N ASP A 51 6.91 11.24 11.84
CA ASP A 51 6.41 12.60 11.59
C ASP A 51 5.36 12.64 10.48
N VAL A 52 5.49 11.76 9.50
CA VAL A 52 4.64 11.75 8.33
C VAL A 52 4.52 10.33 7.78
N ILE A 53 3.37 10.01 7.20
CA ILE A 53 3.15 8.75 6.49
C ILE A 53 3.12 9.07 5.00
N ALA A 54 3.82 8.29 4.20
CA ALA A 54 3.82 8.43 2.75
C ALA A 54 3.38 7.12 2.11
N GLY A 55 2.77 7.21 0.95
CA GLY A 55 2.36 6.02 0.23
C GLY A 55 2.28 6.29 -1.27
N THR A 56 2.54 5.24 -2.04
CA THR A 56 2.50 5.32 -3.50
C THR A 56 1.10 5.05 -4.02
N GLU A 57 0.78 5.66 -5.13
CA GLU A 57 -0.46 5.45 -5.87
C GLU A 57 -0.51 4.00 -6.36
N SER A 58 -1.60 3.27 -6.20
CA SER A 58 -2.79 3.68 -5.44
C SER A 58 -2.95 2.84 -4.18
N ARG A 59 -2.31 1.67 -4.13
CA ARG A 59 -2.41 0.75 -2.99
C ARG A 59 -1.84 1.35 -1.71
N GLY A 60 -0.76 2.11 -1.85
CA GLY A 60 -0.16 2.80 -0.72
C GLY A 60 -1.10 3.81 -0.08
N PHE A 61 -2.00 4.41 -0.87
CA PHE A 61 -3.01 5.33 -0.35
C PHE A 61 -4.02 4.60 0.52
N ILE A 62 -4.44 3.42 0.07
CA ILE A 62 -5.46 2.62 0.75
C ILE A 62 -5.03 2.27 2.17
N PHE A 63 -3.78 1.87 2.35
CA PHE A 63 -3.26 1.48 3.65
C PHE A 63 -2.64 2.65 4.42
N GLY A 64 -1.98 3.56 3.71
CA GLY A 64 -1.28 4.67 4.33
C GLY A 64 -2.20 5.68 4.97
N VAL A 65 -3.31 6.02 4.30
CA VAL A 65 -4.24 7.02 4.82
C VAL A 65 -4.89 6.59 6.14
N PRO A 66 -5.42 5.36 6.27
CA PRO A 66 -5.95 4.92 7.56
C PRO A 66 -4.91 4.94 8.68
N ILE A 67 -3.68 4.55 8.38
CA ILE A 67 -2.60 4.54 9.38
C ILE A 67 -2.28 5.97 9.81
N ALA A 68 -2.15 6.89 8.86
CA ALA A 68 -1.89 8.30 9.16
C ALA A 68 -3.02 8.88 10.01
N TYR A 69 -4.26 8.56 9.67
CA TYR A 69 -5.43 9.00 10.43
C TYR A 69 -5.38 8.49 11.87
N ASN A 70 -5.10 7.20 12.04
CA ASN A 70 -5.05 6.60 13.38
C ASN A 70 -3.92 7.16 14.23
N LEU A 71 -2.79 7.50 13.62
CA LEU A 71 -1.63 8.05 14.32
C LEU A 71 -1.69 9.58 14.46
N HIS A 72 -2.69 10.19 13.87
CA HIS A 72 -2.85 11.65 13.83
C HIS A 72 -1.63 12.31 13.18
N LYS A 73 -1.24 11.80 12.02
CA LYS A 73 -0.12 12.29 11.23
C LYS A 73 -0.58 12.65 9.83
N PRO A 74 0.11 13.58 9.17
CA PRO A 74 -0.22 13.89 7.78
C PRO A 74 0.18 12.77 6.84
N PHE A 75 -0.48 12.72 5.68
CA PHE A 75 -0.18 11.75 4.64
C PHE A 75 0.34 12.47 3.40
N VAL A 76 1.45 11.97 2.86
CA VAL A 76 2.06 12.52 1.64
C VAL A 76 1.87 11.49 0.51
N PRO A 77 1.10 11.84 -0.54
CA PRO A 77 0.92 10.94 -1.67
C PRO A 77 2.12 11.00 -2.60
N ILE A 78 2.54 9.83 -3.08
CA ILE A 78 3.58 9.69 -4.10
C ILE A 78 2.86 9.24 -5.36
N ARG A 79 2.86 10.07 -6.39
CA ARG A 79 2.08 9.85 -7.60
C ARG A 79 2.93 9.96 -8.85
N LYS A 80 2.40 9.49 -9.96
CA LYS A 80 3.03 9.65 -11.26
C LYS A 80 3.17 11.13 -11.59
N LYS A 81 4.23 11.45 -12.34
CA LYS A 81 4.51 12.81 -12.78
C LYS A 81 3.28 13.43 -13.43
N GLY A 82 3.00 14.66 -13.08
CA GLY A 82 1.90 15.42 -13.66
C GLY A 82 0.56 15.29 -12.96
N LYS A 83 0.45 14.43 -11.96
CA LYS A 83 -0.82 14.24 -11.24
C LYS A 83 -0.98 15.10 -10.00
N LEU A 84 0.04 15.84 -9.63
CA LEU A 84 -0.01 16.74 -8.48
C LEU A 84 0.03 18.18 -8.96
N PRO A 85 -0.87 19.05 -8.49
CA PRO A 85 -1.02 20.40 -9.04
C PRO A 85 -0.06 21.43 -8.48
N ARG A 86 0.63 21.11 -7.38
CA ARG A 86 1.55 22.06 -6.74
C ARG A 86 3.00 21.63 -6.96
N GLU A 87 3.92 22.44 -6.47
CA GLU A 87 5.35 22.12 -6.55
C GLU A 87 5.62 20.74 -5.97
N THR A 88 6.42 19.95 -6.68
CA THR A 88 6.73 18.57 -6.30
C THR A 88 8.21 18.31 -6.43
N VAL A 89 8.65 17.23 -5.76
CA VAL A 89 9.97 16.64 -5.95
C VAL A 89 9.76 15.32 -6.69
N SER A 90 10.56 15.04 -7.69
CA SER A 90 10.38 13.83 -8.48
C SER A 90 11.66 13.04 -8.64
N VAL A 91 11.50 11.74 -8.85
CA VAL A 91 12.58 10.81 -9.14
C VAL A 91 12.04 9.77 -10.13
N SER A 92 12.92 9.34 -11.04
CA SER A 92 12.53 8.31 -12.02
C SER A 92 13.27 7.02 -11.72
N TYR A 93 12.53 5.91 -11.85
CA TYR A 93 13.11 4.57 -11.69
C TYR A 93 12.24 3.58 -12.46
N ASP A 94 12.83 2.45 -12.80
CA ASP A 94 12.14 1.41 -13.55
C ASP A 94 11.66 0.31 -12.62
N LEU A 95 10.43 -0.14 -12.88
CA LEU A 95 9.87 -1.32 -12.23
C LEU A 95 9.94 -2.49 -13.21
N GLU A 96 9.58 -3.68 -12.76
CA GLU A 96 9.58 -4.88 -13.62
C GLU A 96 8.64 -4.75 -14.81
N TYR A 97 7.56 -4.00 -14.68
CA TYR A 97 6.49 -3.90 -15.68
C TYR A 97 6.34 -2.49 -16.25
N TRP A 98 6.66 -1.47 -15.48
CA TRP A 98 6.49 -0.07 -15.90
C TRP A 98 7.43 0.83 -15.14
N ALA A 99 7.50 2.11 -15.56
CA ALA A 99 8.28 3.15 -14.90
C ALA A 99 7.36 4.20 -14.28
N PHE A 100 7.86 4.82 -13.26
CA PHE A 100 7.21 5.98 -12.64
C PHE A 100 7.92 7.27 -13.00
#